data_9c2d1f6c2e11f00470891e625c52b7e9
#
_entry.id   9c2d1f6c2e11f00470891e625c52b7e9
#
_cell.length_a   1.000
_cell.length_b   1.000
_cell.length_c   1.000
_cell.angle_alpha   90.00
_cell.angle_beta   90.00
_cell.angle_gamma   90.00
#
_symmetry.space_group_name_H-M   'P 1'
#
loop_
_entity.id
_entity.type
_entity.pdbx_description
1 polymer ?
#
loop_
_entity_poly.entity_id
_entity_poly.type
_entity_poly.pdbx_seq_one_letter_code
_entity_poly.pdbx_strand_id
1 'polypeptide(L)'
;MKENSNMNVSTFFARADRTTRASFAVRICCFTLVTVLLTFSSASVRGEQVLLGDPALTSGVPGSGPISVPQIETWLDDEHNFTELTPVLPLGLSQGSSQITGLDENPLTRAKIELGRQLYFDPRLSVDSTVSCASCHDPSMGYTAQTKTGIGIKGQAGGRNSPVSFNRILSDKQFWDGRAGSLEEQAIGPIANPIEMGFTHEGVVKRLASMPVYAKQFEKIFGS
;
A
#
# COMPACT_ATOMS: atom_id res chain seq x y z
N MET A 1 12.85 33.97 7.03
CA MET A 1 11.74 33.62 6.14
C MET A 1 11.57 32.11 6.25
N LYS A 2 10.48 31.65 6.90
CA LYS A 2 10.16 30.23 7.11
C LYS A 2 9.08 29.88 6.10
N GLU A 3 9.41 29.10 5.09
CA GLU A 3 8.40 28.44 4.26
C GLU A 3 7.82 27.26 5.03
N ASN A 4 6.56 27.39 5.39
CA ASN A 4 5.75 26.30 5.92
C ASN A 4 5.35 25.38 4.75
N SER A 5 6.00 24.24 4.62
CA SER A 5 5.48 23.16 3.80
C SER A 5 4.34 22.49 4.56
N ASN A 6 3.11 22.96 4.33
CA ASN A 6 1.90 22.27 4.76
C ASN A 6 1.72 21.01 3.89
N MET A 7 2.26 19.89 4.34
CA MET A 7 1.95 18.58 3.75
C MET A 7 0.52 18.20 4.19
N ASN A 8 -0.41 18.25 3.25
CA ASN A 8 -1.81 17.94 3.50
C ASN A 8 -1.98 16.41 3.61
N VAL A 9 -2.51 15.92 4.73
CA VAL A 9 -2.74 14.51 5.03
C VAL A 9 -3.52 13.78 3.92
N SER A 10 -4.44 14.49 3.24
CA SER A 10 -5.18 13.94 2.11
C SER A 10 -4.30 13.63 0.88
N THR A 11 -3.18 14.34 0.74
CA THR A 11 -2.25 14.13 -0.38
C THR A 11 -1.35 12.90 -0.15
N PHE A 12 -1.13 12.54 1.09
CA PHE A 12 -0.32 11.39 1.47
C PHE A 12 -1.01 10.05 1.12
N PHE A 13 -2.35 10.02 1.16
CA PHE A 13 -3.15 8.82 0.89
C PHE A 13 -3.92 8.86 -0.44
N ALA A 14 -4.01 10.00 -1.13
CA ALA A 14 -4.94 10.24 -2.23
C ALA A 14 -4.32 10.86 -3.50
N ARG A 15 -3.01 10.71 -3.76
CA ARG A 15 -2.42 11.26 -4.98
C ARG A 15 -2.44 10.24 -6.13
N ALA A 16 -3.65 9.98 -6.63
CA ALA A 16 -3.87 9.30 -7.90
C ALA A 16 -4.99 9.99 -8.69
N ASP A 17 -4.95 11.33 -8.85
CA ASP A 17 -5.81 11.97 -9.82
C ASP A 17 -5.23 13.31 -10.31
N ARG A 18 -4.75 13.32 -11.57
CA ARG A 18 -4.80 14.44 -12.51
C ARG A 18 -4.43 14.01 -13.91
N THR A 19 -5.41 13.55 -14.65
CA THR A 19 -5.33 13.55 -16.12
C THR A 19 -5.64 14.94 -16.63
N THR A 20 -4.64 15.65 -17.13
CA THR A 20 -4.82 16.88 -17.92
C THR A 20 -5.29 16.52 -19.32
N ARG A 21 -6.53 16.84 -19.64
CA ARG A 21 -7.07 16.84 -21.03
C ARG A 21 -6.49 18.04 -21.77
N ALA A 22 -5.61 17.78 -22.72
CA ALA A 22 -5.26 18.76 -23.76
C ALA A 22 -6.07 18.47 -25.03
N SER A 23 -6.99 19.38 -25.34
CA SER A 23 -7.71 19.39 -26.62
C SER A 23 -6.80 19.95 -27.71
N PHE A 24 -6.49 19.16 -28.74
CA PHE A 24 -5.88 19.64 -29.96
C PHE A 24 -6.89 19.53 -31.13
N ALA A 25 -7.20 20.67 -31.70
CA ALA A 25 -8.03 20.79 -32.92
C ALA A 25 -7.22 20.31 -34.13
N VAL A 26 -7.79 19.37 -34.88
CA VAL A 26 -7.21 18.86 -36.14
C VAL A 26 -7.64 19.75 -37.29
N ARG A 27 -6.66 20.33 -38.00
CA ARG A 27 -6.86 20.86 -39.36
C ARG A 27 -6.56 19.76 -40.37
N ILE A 28 -7.57 19.46 -41.18
CA ILE A 28 -7.50 18.54 -42.30
C ILE A 28 -6.71 19.18 -43.45
N CYS A 29 -5.69 18.49 -43.93
CA CYS A 29 -5.13 18.71 -45.26
C CYS A 29 -4.92 17.37 -45.94
N CYS A 30 -5.65 17.16 -47.06
CA CYS A 30 -5.53 15.99 -47.94
C CYS A 30 -4.16 15.98 -48.61
N PHE A 31 -3.45 14.86 -48.60
CA PHE A 31 -2.69 14.35 -49.76
C PHE A 31 -2.31 12.87 -49.61
N THR A 32 -2.78 12.10 -50.57
CA THR A 32 -2.29 10.83 -51.18
C THR A 32 -1.74 9.68 -50.31
N LEU A 33 -2.47 8.57 -50.46
CA LEU A 33 -2.16 7.15 -50.19
C LEU A 33 -0.70 6.75 -50.32
N VAL A 34 -0.08 6.31 -49.23
CA VAL A 34 0.82 5.17 -49.19
C VAL A 34 0.45 4.36 -47.95
N THR A 35 -0.17 3.21 -48.16
CA THR A 35 -0.57 2.29 -47.11
C THR A 35 0.66 1.55 -46.62
N VAL A 36 1.35 2.11 -45.63
CA VAL A 36 2.23 1.34 -44.76
C VAL A 36 1.40 0.90 -43.58
N LEU A 37 0.96 -0.35 -43.57
CA LEU A 37 0.43 -1.02 -42.39
C LEU A 37 1.56 -1.13 -41.34
N LEU A 38 1.80 -0.07 -40.58
CA LEU A 38 2.43 -0.16 -39.29
C LEU A 38 1.42 -0.79 -38.34
N THR A 39 1.49 -2.10 -38.20
CA THR A 39 0.89 -2.79 -37.06
C THR A 39 1.61 -2.26 -35.83
N PHE A 40 1.10 -1.18 -35.24
CA PHE A 40 1.40 -0.87 -33.86
C PHE A 40 0.80 -2.02 -33.03
N SER A 41 1.60 -3.06 -32.83
CA SER A 41 1.39 -3.97 -31.73
C SER A 41 1.54 -3.09 -30.47
N SER A 42 0.44 -2.59 -29.95
CA SER A 42 0.38 -2.09 -28.59
C SER A 42 0.71 -3.31 -27.72
N ALA A 43 2.00 -3.51 -27.47
CA ALA A 43 2.43 -4.34 -26.36
C ALA A 43 1.82 -3.67 -25.12
N SER A 44 0.67 -4.17 -24.68
CA SER A 44 0.21 -3.97 -23.31
C SER A 44 1.40 -4.38 -22.46
N VAL A 45 2.06 -3.42 -21.84
CA VAL A 45 3.03 -3.71 -20.79
C VAL A 45 2.20 -4.33 -19.67
N ARG A 46 2.00 -5.63 -19.76
CA ARG A 46 1.46 -6.41 -18.65
C ARG A 46 2.55 -6.37 -17.59
N GLY A 47 2.20 -5.88 -16.41
CA GLY A 47 3.07 -5.93 -15.25
C GLY A 47 3.60 -7.35 -15.02
N GLU A 48 4.68 -7.49 -14.29
CA GLU A 48 5.23 -8.79 -13.94
C GLU A 48 4.21 -9.64 -13.21
N GLN A 49 3.95 -10.86 -13.68
CA GLN A 49 3.01 -11.77 -13.01
C GLN A 49 3.64 -12.36 -11.75
N VAL A 50 2.97 -12.20 -10.62
CA VAL A 50 3.45 -12.69 -9.33
C VAL A 50 2.36 -13.42 -8.56
N LEU A 51 2.74 -14.48 -7.86
CA LEU A 51 1.86 -15.12 -6.87
C LEU A 51 1.91 -14.29 -5.58
N LEU A 52 0.76 -13.78 -5.15
CA LEU A 52 0.69 -13.05 -3.88
C LEU A 52 1.08 -13.98 -2.71
N GLY A 53 1.95 -13.48 -1.84
CA GLY A 53 2.52 -14.26 -0.74
C GLY A 53 3.80 -15.04 -1.10
N ASP A 54 4.28 -14.94 -2.35
CA ASP A 54 5.58 -15.51 -2.71
C ASP A 54 6.70 -14.81 -1.93
N PRO A 55 7.59 -15.57 -1.25
CA PRO A 55 8.75 -15.00 -0.55
C PRO A 55 9.66 -14.15 -1.45
N ALA A 56 9.67 -14.40 -2.75
CA ALA A 56 10.44 -13.59 -3.70
C ALA A 56 9.99 -12.13 -3.79
N LEU A 57 8.76 -11.81 -3.37
CA LEU A 57 8.25 -10.42 -3.37
C LEU A 57 9.02 -9.50 -2.42
N THR A 58 9.64 -10.05 -1.38
CA THR A 58 10.46 -9.31 -0.40
C THR A 58 11.89 -9.81 -0.33
N SER A 59 12.34 -10.55 -1.35
CA SER A 59 13.73 -11.02 -1.43
C SER A 59 14.70 -9.85 -1.51
N GLY A 60 15.85 -9.97 -0.82
CA GLY A 60 16.85 -8.90 -0.74
C GLY A 60 16.63 -7.93 0.43
N VAL A 61 15.45 -7.95 1.07
CA VAL A 61 15.25 -7.24 2.33
C VAL A 61 15.79 -8.10 3.48
N PRO A 62 16.51 -7.51 4.45
CA PRO A 62 16.99 -8.27 5.62
C PRO A 62 15.84 -8.93 6.36
N GLY A 63 15.93 -10.26 6.57
CA GLY A 63 14.83 -11.07 7.09
C GLY A 63 14.52 -10.87 8.57
N SER A 64 15.40 -10.24 9.35
CA SER A 64 15.19 -10.04 10.78
C SER A 64 15.99 -8.84 11.31
N GLY A 65 15.45 -8.21 12.34
CA GLY A 65 16.04 -7.05 13.00
C GLY A 65 15.71 -5.72 12.34
N PRO A 66 16.20 -4.61 12.92
CA PRO A 66 15.97 -3.28 12.40
C PRO A 66 16.68 -3.09 11.05
N ILE A 67 15.97 -2.64 10.05
CA ILE A 67 16.54 -2.30 8.74
C ILE A 67 17.29 -0.97 8.87
N SER A 68 18.54 -0.95 8.46
CA SER A 68 19.35 0.28 8.42
C SER A 68 19.08 1.09 7.16
N VAL A 69 19.38 2.39 7.20
CA VAL A 69 19.25 3.28 6.04
C VAL A 69 20.04 2.75 4.82
N PRO A 70 21.32 2.32 4.93
CA PRO A 70 22.04 1.78 3.77
C PRO A 70 21.38 0.51 3.18
N GLN A 71 20.78 -0.34 3.99
CA GLN A 71 20.09 -1.53 3.50
C GLN A 71 18.83 -1.17 2.69
N ILE A 72 18.08 -0.18 3.16
CA ILE A 72 16.92 0.34 2.42
C ILE A 72 17.36 1.07 1.14
N GLU A 73 18.44 1.85 1.19
CA GLU A 73 18.97 2.50 -0.01
C GLU A 73 19.33 1.47 -1.09
N THR A 74 20.06 0.42 -0.72
CA THR A 74 20.40 -0.67 -1.65
C THR A 74 19.15 -1.34 -2.24
N TRP A 75 18.11 -1.58 -1.42
CA TRP A 75 16.85 -2.13 -1.88
C TRP A 75 16.12 -1.20 -2.84
N LEU A 76 16.08 0.10 -2.55
CA LEU A 76 15.40 1.11 -3.36
C LEU A 76 16.18 1.50 -4.62
N ASP A 77 17.46 1.18 -4.73
CA ASP A 77 18.27 1.43 -5.93
C ASP A 77 18.06 0.35 -7.01
N ASP A 78 17.46 -0.78 -6.66
CA ASP A 78 17.06 -1.80 -7.62
C ASP A 78 15.73 -1.43 -8.28
N GLU A 79 15.79 -0.97 -9.54
CA GLU A 79 14.60 -0.58 -10.33
C GLU A 79 13.58 -1.71 -10.49
N HIS A 80 14.00 -2.98 -10.40
CA HIS A 80 13.10 -4.12 -10.42
C HIS A 80 12.05 -4.05 -9.30
N ASN A 81 12.38 -3.46 -8.15
CA ASN A 81 11.47 -3.30 -7.03
C ASN A 81 10.33 -2.30 -7.30
N PHE A 82 10.43 -1.52 -8.38
CA PHE A 82 9.41 -0.57 -8.82
C PHE A 82 8.60 -1.06 -10.03
N THR A 83 8.94 -2.23 -10.57
CA THR A 83 8.17 -2.85 -11.64
C THR A 83 6.76 -3.13 -11.15
N GLU A 84 5.77 -2.75 -11.97
CA GLU A 84 4.36 -3.05 -11.69
C GLU A 84 4.11 -4.55 -11.68
N LEU A 85 3.40 -5.02 -10.68
CA LEU A 85 3.08 -6.41 -10.44
C LEU A 85 1.62 -6.70 -10.78
N THR A 86 1.39 -7.77 -11.54
CA THR A 86 0.05 -8.30 -11.80
C THR A 86 -0.18 -9.54 -10.93
N PRO A 87 -1.10 -9.49 -9.95
CA PRO A 87 -1.38 -10.63 -9.09
C PRO A 87 -1.93 -11.82 -9.86
N VAL A 88 -1.32 -12.99 -9.65
CA VAL A 88 -1.85 -14.27 -10.10
C VAL A 88 -2.40 -15.00 -8.87
N LEU A 89 -3.62 -15.47 -8.97
CA LEU A 89 -4.25 -16.21 -7.89
C LEU A 89 -4.00 -17.72 -8.05
N PRO A 90 -3.81 -18.44 -6.94
CA PRO A 90 -3.68 -19.89 -6.99
C PRO A 90 -4.94 -20.56 -7.53
N LEU A 91 -4.79 -21.80 -8.01
CA LEU A 91 -5.90 -22.62 -8.49
C LEU A 91 -7.01 -22.70 -7.41
N GLY A 92 -8.23 -22.46 -7.83
CA GLY A 92 -9.40 -22.40 -6.93
C GLY A 92 -9.76 -20.98 -6.45
N LEU A 93 -8.85 -20.02 -6.51
CA LEU A 93 -9.12 -18.61 -6.25
C LEU A 93 -9.14 -17.76 -7.51
N SER A 94 -8.78 -18.30 -8.66
CA SER A 94 -8.64 -17.57 -9.93
C SER A 94 -9.92 -16.85 -10.38
N GLN A 95 -11.10 -17.36 -10.02
CA GLN A 95 -12.36 -16.69 -10.27
C GLN A 95 -12.55 -15.40 -9.44
N GLY A 96 -11.80 -15.24 -8.36
CA GLY A 96 -11.79 -14.04 -7.53
C GLY A 96 -10.96 -12.90 -8.07
N SER A 97 -10.25 -13.06 -9.19
CA SER A 97 -9.38 -12.02 -9.76
C SER A 97 -10.13 -10.73 -10.09
N SER A 98 -11.40 -10.82 -10.50
CA SER A 98 -12.27 -9.65 -10.74
C SER A 98 -12.68 -8.90 -9.46
N GLN A 99 -12.42 -9.46 -8.29
CA GLN A 99 -12.68 -8.81 -7.00
C GLN A 99 -11.51 -7.94 -6.54
N ILE A 100 -10.34 -8.09 -7.17
CA ILE A 100 -9.19 -7.21 -6.90
C ILE A 100 -9.46 -5.88 -7.62
N THR A 101 -9.65 -4.83 -6.85
CA THR A 101 -9.93 -3.48 -7.34
C THR A 101 -8.88 -2.49 -6.86
N GLY A 102 -8.81 -1.30 -7.48
CA GLY A 102 -7.91 -0.23 -7.04
C GLY A 102 -6.46 -0.36 -7.53
N LEU A 103 -6.12 -1.38 -8.32
CA LEU A 103 -4.76 -1.55 -8.83
C LEU A 103 -4.39 -0.50 -9.89
N ASP A 104 -5.36 0.04 -10.61
CA ASP A 104 -5.12 1.11 -11.60
C ASP A 104 -4.73 2.42 -10.91
N GLU A 105 -5.30 2.70 -9.73
CA GLU A 105 -5.01 3.89 -8.93
C GLU A 105 -3.80 3.70 -8.02
N ASN A 106 -3.57 2.47 -7.56
CA ASN A 106 -2.46 2.12 -6.66
C ASN A 106 -1.78 0.82 -7.10
N PRO A 107 -1.00 0.85 -8.21
CA PRO A 107 -0.32 -0.33 -8.74
C PRO A 107 0.58 -0.98 -7.68
N LEU A 108 0.57 -2.30 -7.64
CA LEU A 108 1.46 -3.07 -6.76
C LEU A 108 2.89 -3.01 -7.28
N THR A 109 3.83 -2.83 -6.37
CA THR A 109 5.27 -3.00 -6.62
C THR A 109 5.91 -3.67 -5.40
N ARG A 110 7.07 -4.32 -5.58
CA ARG A 110 7.82 -4.91 -4.45
C ARG A 110 8.14 -3.87 -3.38
N ALA A 111 8.53 -2.66 -3.80
CA ALA A 111 8.84 -1.57 -2.88
C ALA A 111 7.63 -1.17 -2.01
N LYS A 112 6.43 -1.08 -2.59
CA LYS A 112 5.19 -0.80 -1.83
C LYS A 112 4.81 -1.96 -0.90
N ILE A 113 4.93 -3.20 -1.35
CA ILE A 113 4.63 -4.40 -0.55
C ILE A 113 5.54 -4.43 0.67
N GLU A 114 6.84 -4.22 0.49
CA GLU A 114 7.80 -4.24 1.60
C GLU A 114 7.57 -3.09 2.59
N LEU A 115 7.34 -1.88 2.10
CA LEU A 115 6.98 -0.75 2.96
C LEU A 115 5.72 -1.05 3.77
N GLY A 116 4.69 -1.60 3.13
CA GLY A 116 3.45 -2.02 3.80
C GLY A 116 3.68 -3.08 4.87
N ARG A 117 4.56 -4.06 4.59
CA ARG A 117 4.97 -5.08 5.55
C ARG A 117 5.66 -4.45 6.77
N GLN A 118 6.59 -3.53 6.57
CA GLN A 118 7.26 -2.83 7.66
C GLN A 118 6.24 -2.08 8.53
N LEU A 119 5.34 -1.31 7.93
CA LEU A 119 4.31 -0.56 8.65
C LEU A 119 3.36 -1.48 9.42
N TYR A 120 3.01 -2.63 8.87
CA TYR A 120 2.11 -3.60 9.52
C TYR A 120 2.66 -4.13 10.86
N PHE A 121 3.98 -4.29 10.96
CA PHE A 121 4.64 -4.79 12.17
C PHE A 121 5.17 -3.69 13.09
N ASP A 122 5.06 -2.40 12.69
CA ASP A 122 5.68 -1.31 13.43
C ASP A 122 4.75 -0.74 14.52
N PRO A 123 5.05 -0.94 15.81
CA PRO A 123 4.23 -0.42 16.89
C PRO A 123 4.29 1.12 17.01
N ARG A 124 5.28 1.76 16.36
CA ARG A 124 5.40 3.22 16.35
C ARG A 124 4.26 3.92 15.60
N LEU A 125 3.37 3.18 14.93
CA LEU A 125 2.13 3.70 14.39
C LEU A 125 1.05 3.93 15.45
N SER A 126 1.22 3.43 16.68
CA SER A 126 0.37 3.80 17.82
C SER A 126 0.94 4.98 18.60
N VAL A 127 0.10 5.71 19.33
CA VAL A 127 0.52 6.93 20.04
C VAL A 127 1.61 6.67 21.06
N ASP A 128 1.55 5.56 21.78
CA ASP A 128 2.50 5.12 22.80
C ASP A 128 3.56 4.11 22.32
N SER A 129 3.53 3.78 21.04
CA SER A 129 4.45 2.82 20.40
C SER A 129 4.37 1.39 20.97
N THR A 130 3.19 0.96 21.42
CA THR A 130 2.98 -0.36 22.02
C THR A 130 2.19 -1.32 21.14
N VAL A 131 1.41 -0.81 20.17
CA VAL A 131 0.48 -1.59 19.34
C VAL A 131 0.77 -1.37 17.86
N SER A 132 0.89 -2.47 17.11
CA SER A 132 0.94 -2.50 15.66
C SER A 132 -0.29 -3.21 15.09
N CYS A 133 -0.45 -3.25 13.76
CA CYS A 133 -1.48 -4.08 13.12
C CYS A 133 -1.32 -5.56 13.52
N ALA A 134 -0.07 -6.06 13.52
CA ALA A 134 0.25 -7.42 13.91
C ALA A 134 -0.10 -7.75 15.38
N SER A 135 -0.26 -6.77 16.25
CA SER A 135 -0.69 -7.01 17.64
C SER A 135 -2.11 -7.57 17.74
N CYS A 136 -2.97 -7.20 16.80
CA CYS A 136 -4.36 -7.68 16.71
C CYS A 136 -4.58 -8.67 15.56
N HIS A 137 -3.62 -8.77 14.64
CA HIS A 137 -3.67 -9.64 13.47
C HIS A 137 -2.36 -10.43 13.36
N ASP A 138 -2.12 -11.30 14.34
CA ASP A 138 -0.87 -12.05 14.50
C ASP A 138 -0.73 -13.14 13.43
N PRO A 139 0.35 -13.13 12.63
CA PRO A 139 0.61 -14.18 11.64
C PRO A 139 0.61 -15.59 12.22
N SER A 140 1.12 -15.77 13.44
CA SER A 140 1.14 -17.07 14.12
C SER A 140 -0.24 -17.59 14.49
N MET A 141 -1.24 -16.70 14.51
CA MET A 141 -2.65 -16.97 14.80
C MET A 141 -3.53 -16.87 13.53
N GLY A 142 -2.97 -17.08 12.35
CA GLY A 142 -3.70 -16.93 11.09
C GLY A 142 -4.14 -15.49 10.80
N TYR A 143 -3.35 -14.51 11.21
CA TYR A 143 -3.63 -13.08 11.05
C TYR A 143 -4.92 -12.62 11.75
N THR A 144 -5.21 -13.18 12.90
CA THR A 144 -6.27 -12.76 13.82
C THR A 144 -5.70 -12.64 15.23
N ALA A 145 -6.54 -12.56 16.26
CA ALA A 145 -6.11 -12.56 17.65
C ALA A 145 -6.77 -13.70 18.42
N GLN A 146 -6.08 -14.22 19.46
CA GLN A 146 -6.63 -15.26 20.35
C GLN A 146 -7.60 -14.70 21.40
N THR A 147 -7.81 -13.40 21.42
CA THR A 147 -8.70 -12.73 22.37
C THR A 147 -10.09 -12.56 21.79
N LYS A 148 -11.11 -12.49 22.66
CA LYS A 148 -12.51 -12.25 22.27
C LYS A 148 -12.66 -10.99 21.42
N THR A 149 -11.87 -9.94 21.74
CA THR A 149 -11.84 -8.67 21.03
C THR A 149 -10.39 -8.21 20.88
N GLY A 150 -10.08 -7.36 19.91
CA GLY A 150 -8.76 -6.73 19.80
C GLY A 150 -8.39 -5.96 21.07
N ILE A 151 -7.12 -6.00 21.44
CA ILE A 151 -6.57 -5.27 22.58
C ILE A 151 -5.68 -4.16 22.05
N GLY A 152 -6.06 -2.92 22.32
CA GLY A 152 -5.33 -1.74 21.87
C GLY A 152 -4.41 -1.14 22.93
N ILE A 153 -4.01 0.12 22.72
CA ILE A 153 -3.14 0.86 23.62
C ILE A 153 -3.67 0.84 25.06
N LYS A 154 -2.76 0.85 26.04
CA LYS A 154 -3.09 0.79 27.47
C LYS A 154 -3.91 -0.44 27.86
N GLY A 155 -3.89 -1.52 27.06
CA GLY A 155 -4.67 -2.72 27.33
C GLY A 155 -6.19 -2.58 27.15
N GLN A 156 -6.65 -1.58 26.43
CA GLN A 156 -8.08 -1.33 26.20
C GLN A 156 -8.66 -2.40 25.29
N ALA A 157 -9.79 -3.00 25.69
CA ALA A 157 -10.50 -3.98 24.90
C ALA A 157 -11.41 -3.29 23.88
N GLY A 158 -11.27 -3.66 22.61
CA GLY A 158 -12.17 -3.22 21.55
C GLY A 158 -13.55 -3.85 21.64
N GLY A 159 -14.48 -3.38 20.82
CA GLY A 159 -15.86 -3.87 20.80
C GLY A 159 -16.08 -5.11 19.93
N ARG A 160 -15.12 -5.51 19.11
CA ARG A 160 -15.24 -6.59 18.11
C ARG A 160 -14.02 -7.49 18.08
N ASN A 161 -14.22 -8.73 17.68
CA ASN A 161 -13.13 -9.65 17.38
C ASN A 161 -12.30 -9.14 16.20
N SER A 162 -11.00 -9.39 16.23
CA SER A 162 -10.08 -9.08 15.11
C SER A 162 -10.33 -10.08 13.96
N PRO A 163 -10.87 -9.66 12.81
CA PRO A 163 -11.06 -10.55 11.67
C PRO A 163 -9.70 -10.95 11.08
N VAL A 164 -9.70 -12.02 10.33
CA VAL A 164 -8.56 -12.45 9.53
C VAL A 164 -8.18 -11.34 8.55
N SER A 165 -6.90 -10.96 8.47
CA SER A 165 -6.42 -9.91 7.56
C SER A 165 -5.78 -10.44 6.26
N PHE A 166 -5.46 -11.75 6.15
CA PHE A 166 -4.95 -12.28 4.88
C PHE A 166 -6.06 -12.40 3.82
N ASN A 167 -5.67 -12.38 2.55
CA ASN A 167 -6.57 -12.43 1.39
C ASN A 167 -7.61 -11.30 1.31
N ARG A 168 -7.43 -10.22 2.09
CA ARG A 168 -8.39 -9.10 2.10
C ARG A 168 -8.41 -8.31 0.79
N ILE A 169 -7.40 -8.43 -0.04
CA ILE A 169 -7.39 -7.88 -1.40
C ILE A 169 -8.55 -8.41 -2.27
N LEU A 170 -9.12 -9.58 -1.92
CA LEU A 170 -10.27 -10.18 -2.60
C LEU A 170 -11.62 -9.71 -2.06
N SER A 171 -11.64 -8.75 -1.14
CA SER A 171 -12.87 -8.26 -0.52
C SER A 171 -13.15 -6.83 -0.92
N ASP A 172 -14.32 -6.57 -1.44
CA ASP A 172 -14.82 -5.26 -1.84
C ASP A 172 -15.21 -4.36 -0.66
N LYS A 173 -15.35 -4.94 0.53
CA LYS A 173 -15.68 -4.24 1.77
C LYS A 173 -14.80 -4.69 2.91
N GLN A 174 -14.42 -3.75 3.77
CA GLN A 174 -13.59 -4.00 4.92
C GLN A 174 -14.31 -3.73 6.23
N PHE A 175 -13.79 -4.27 7.33
CA PHE A 175 -14.44 -4.43 8.63
C PHE A 175 -15.61 -5.40 8.60
N TRP A 176 -16.11 -5.80 9.81
CA TRP A 176 -17.26 -6.71 9.97
C TRP A 176 -18.57 -6.14 9.40
N ASP A 177 -18.73 -4.84 9.40
CA ASP A 177 -19.91 -4.11 8.95
C ASP A 177 -19.76 -3.50 7.54
N GLY A 178 -18.64 -3.75 6.87
CA GLY A 178 -18.44 -3.29 5.50
C GLY A 178 -18.31 -1.77 5.34
N ARG A 179 -18.01 -1.03 6.42
CA ARG A 179 -18.02 0.44 6.42
C ARG A 179 -16.88 1.09 5.64
N ALA A 180 -15.80 0.36 5.37
CA ALA A 180 -14.72 0.85 4.51
C ALA A 180 -14.78 0.20 3.13
N GLY A 181 -14.63 1.01 2.08
CA GLY A 181 -14.74 0.61 0.68
C GLY A 181 -13.42 0.14 0.06
N SER A 182 -12.29 0.34 0.76
CA SER A 182 -10.98 -0.12 0.30
C SER A 182 -10.09 -0.52 1.46
N LEU A 183 -8.93 -1.14 1.15
CA LEU A 183 -7.92 -1.47 2.16
C LEU A 183 -7.24 -0.21 2.68
N GLU A 184 -7.04 0.79 1.85
CA GLU A 184 -6.47 2.09 2.22
C GLU A 184 -7.38 2.81 3.24
N GLU A 185 -8.68 2.85 2.98
CA GLU A 185 -9.65 3.44 3.90
C GLU A 185 -9.70 2.67 5.24
N GLN A 186 -9.63 1.35 5.17
CA GLN A 186 -9.58 0.52 6.37
C GLN A 186 -8.32 0.79 7.20
N ALA A 187 -7.14 0.88 6.57
CA ALA A 187 -5.86 0.95 7.25
C ALA A 187 -5.72 2.21 8.14
N ILE A 188 -6.33 3.33 7.74
CA ILE A 188 -6.26 4.58 8.51
C ILE A 188 -7.19 4.60 9.73
N GLY A 189 -8.26 3.79 9.71
CA GLY A 189 -9.27 3.77 10.78
C GLY A 189 -8.71 3.39 12.15
N PRO A 190 -8.05 2.23 12.31
CA PRO A 190 -7.44 1.78 13.57
C PRO A 190 -6.41 2.75 14.15
N ILE A 191 -5.65 3.43 13.29
CA ILE A 191 -4.64 4.41 13.70
C ILE A 191 -5.29 5.53 14.51
N ALA A 192 -6.41 6.06 14.03
CA ALA A 192 -7.12 7.17 14.68
C ALA A 192 -8.05 6.71 15.82
N ASN A 193 -8.36 5.43 15.92
CA ASN A 193 -9.25 4.91 16.95
C ASN A 193 -8.60 5.01 18.34
N PRO A 194 -9.18 5.77 19.29
CA PRO A 194 -8.58 6.01 20.62
C PRO A 194 -8.47 4.73 21.47
N ILE A 195 -9.23 3.69 21.16
CA ILE A 195 -9.16 2.39 21.86
C ILE A 195 -8.09 1.48 21.22
N GLU A 196 -7.84 1.58 19.92
CA GLU A 196 -6.93 0.71 19.19
C GLU A 196 -5.50 1.27 19.20
N MET A 197 -5.18 2.23 18.34
CA MET A 197 -3.82 2.80 18.22
C MET A 197 -3.72 4.25 18.74
N GLY A 198 -4.85 4.97 18.84
CA GLY A 198 -5.00 6.25 19.54
C GLY A 198 -4.14 7.39 19.00
N PHE A 199 -3.69 7.34 17.75
CA PHE A 199 -2.79 8.33 17.19
C PHE A 199 -3.50 9.15 16.10
N THR A 200 -3.20 10.44 16.01
CA THR A 200 -3.73 11.24 14.89
C THR A 200 -2.98 10.91 13.60
N HIS A 201 -3.66 11.00 12.46
CA HIS A 201 -3.03 10.79 11.15
C HIS A 201 -1.84 11.75 10.93
N GLU A 202 -2.00 13.02 11.31
CA GLU A 202 -0.92 14.01 11.27
C GLU A 202 0.27 13.58 12.15
N GLY A 203 -0.02 13.09 13.36
CA GLY A 203 1.01 12.61 14.30
C GLY A 203 1.82 11.44 13.73
N VAL A 204 1.14 10.47 13.09
CA VAL A 204 1.81 9.34 12.42
C VAL A 204 2.69 9.83 11.28
N VAL A 205 2.15 10.68 10.38
CA VAL A 205 2.93 11.24 9.26
C VAL A 205 4.17 11.96 9.76
N LYS A 206 4.04 12.82 10.78
CA LYS A 206 5.18 13.53 11.37
C LYS A 206 6.21 12.58 11.98
N ARG A 207 5.75 11.52 12.65
CA ARG A 207 6.63 10.51 13.24
C ARG A 207 7.39 9.74 12.17
N LEU A 208 6.70 9.24 11.14
CA LEU A 208 7.34 8.51 10.03
C LEU A 208 8.33 9.39 9.27
N ALA A 209 7.97 10.63 8.96
CA ALA A 209 8.85 11.58 8.30
C ALA A 209 10.11 11.94 9.12
N SER A 210 10.06 11.81 10.44
CA SER A 210 11.24 12.01 11.30
C SER A 210 12.22 10.84 11.32
N MET A 211 11.83 9.69 10.75
CA MET A 211 12.65 8.48 10.70
C MET A 211 13.27 8.32 9.31
N PRO A 212 14.61 8.44 9.16
CA PRO A 212 15.28 8.43 7.85
C PRO A 212 14.95 7.19 7.00
N VAL A 213 14.78 6.03 7.62
CA VAL A 213 14.40 4.79 6.91
C VAL A 213 13.05 4.91 6.22
N TYR A 214 12.05 5.49 6.88
CA TYR A 214 10.74 5.70 6.27
C TYR A 214 10.72 6.88 5.32
N ALA A 215 11.32 8.01 5.70
CA ALA A 215 11.35 9.21 4.86
C ALA A 215 11.91 8.89 3.46
N LYS A 216 13.03 8.14 3.38
CA LYS A 216 13.61 7.71 2.10
C LYS A 216 12.69 6.79 1.30
N GLN A 217 12.02 5.85 1.95
CA GLN A 217 11.07 4.95 1.27
C GLN A 217 9.90 5.73 0.69
N PHE A 218 9.28 6.63 1.48
CA PHE A 218 8.17 7.44 1.01
C PHE A 218 8.58 8.38 -0.13
N GLU A 219 9.74 9.02 -0.01
CA GLU A 219 10.29 9.87 -1.08
C GLU A 219 10.48 9.08 -2.39
N LYS A 220 11.13 7.92 -2.33
CA LYS A 220 11.45 7.13 -3.53
C LYS A 220 10.22 6.48 -4.14
N ILE A 221 9.26 6.01 -3.32
CA ILE A 221 8.07 5.27 -3.76
C ILE A 221 6.96 6.21 -4.24
N PHE A 222 6.77 7.34 -3.56
CA PHE A 222 5.63 8.23 -3.79
C PHE A 222 6.03 9.65 -4.21
N GLY A 223 7.32 10.00 -4.20
CA GLY A 223 7.83 11.34 -4.55
C GLY A 223 7.51 12.41 -3.50
N SER A 224 7.41 12.05 -2.22
CA SER A 224 6.97 12.96 -1.14
C SER A 224 7.74 12.69 0.17
#